data_70c3c30eeb83eb1656cf58503a6748e7
#
_entry.id   70c3c30eeb83eb1656cf58503a6748e7
#
_cell.length_a   1.000
_cell.length_b   1.000
_cell.length_c   1.000
_cell.angle_alpha   90.00
_cell.angle_beta   90.00
_cell.angle_gamma   90.00
#
_symmetry.space_group_name_H-M   'P 1'
#
loop_
_entity.id
_entity.type
_entity.pdbx_description
1 polymer ?
#
loop_
_entity_poly.entity_id
_entity_poly.type
_entity_poly.pdbx_seq_one_letter_code
_entity_poly.pdbx_strand_id
1 'polypeptide(L)'
;YLTHFHGDHIGGMMKGDSVVFPNAEVYASKVEYDAWMAMPAERKAQVVKTMDAYKERLHLFEFGDTLPGNVVAMEAVGHTPGHTVFQSGKLLVIGDLIHGAALQLEHPEYCASYDMDKEAAVKARKYFLQYAKDNQLTMAGMHLPAPAFK
;
A
#
# COMPACT_ATOMS: atom_id res chain seq x y z
N TYR A 1 6.07 6.87 2.65
CA TYR A 1 5.42 6.26 1.48
C TYR A 1 4.20 5.48 1.93
N LEU A 2 3.04 5.69 1.28
CA LEU A 2 1.79 5.01 1.58
C LEU A 2 1.51 3.96 0.51
N THR A 3 1.32 2.71 0.93
CA THR A 3 0.93 1.63 0.01
C THR A 3 -0.51 1.79 -0.46
N HIS A 4 -1.40 2.21 0.44
CA HIS A 4 -2.81 2.46 0.20
C HIS A 4 -3.45 3.20 1.38
N PHE A 5 -4.75 3.52 1.31
CA PHE A 5 -5.42 4.41 2.26
C PHE A 5 -6.38 3.72 3.23
N HIS A 6 -6.29 2.43 3.47
CA HIS A 6 -7.05 1.80 4.55
C HIS A 6 -6.66 2.37 5.92
N GLY A 7 -7.60 2.34 6.86
CA GLY A 7 -7.48 3.00 8.15
C GLY A 7 -6.30 2.55 9.00
N ASP A 8 -5.94 1.28 8.94
CA ASP A 8 -4.80 0.71 9.66
C ASP A 8 -3.43 1.11 9.07
N HIS A 9 -3.41 1.68 7.85
CA HIS A 9 -2.19 2.18 7.20
C HIS A 9 -2.03 3.70 7.31
N ILE A 10 -3.10 4.45 7.42
CA ILE A 10 -3.05 5.92 7.56
C ILE A 10 -3.41 6.42 8.96
N GLY A 11 -4.01 5.56 9.80
CA GLY A 11 -4.53 5.95 11.11
C GLY A 11 -3.49 6.54 12.06
N GLY A 12 -2.23 6.12 11.94
CA GLY A 12 -1.11 6.65 12.72
C GLY A 12 -0.61 8.03 12.30
N MET A 13 -1.10 8.57 11.18
CA MET A 13 -0.67 9.87 10.66
C MET A 13 -1.30 11.07 11.39
N MET A 14 -2.44 10.84 12.06
CA MET A 14 -3.19 11.85 12.80
C MET A 14 -3.39 11.46 14.26
N LYS A 15 -3.34 12.46 15.15
CA LYS A 15 -3.79 12.35 16.53
C LYS A 15 -4.87 13.41 16.76
N GLY A 16 -6.13 13.00 16.74
CA GLY A 16 -7.25 13.95 16.66
C GLY A 16 -7.21 14.77 15.39
N ASP A 17 -7.05 16.09 15.52
CA ASP A 17 -6.94 17.01 14.38
C ASP A 17 -5.49 17.44 14.06
N SER A 18 -4.51 16.88 14.79
CA SER A 18 -3.10 17.22 14.64
C SER A 18 -2.34 16.18 13.84
N VAL A 19 -1.43 16.64 12.98
CA VAL A 19 -0.49 15.76 12.28
C VAL A 19 0.54 15.16 13.25
N VAL A 20 0.81 13.86 13.11
CA VAL A 20 1.81 13.16 13.94
C VAL A 20 3.23 13.42 13.41
N PHE A 21 3.36 13.58 12.10
CA PHE A 21 4.67 13.74 11.43
C PHE A 21 4.77 15.12 10.75
N PRO A 22 5.00 16.21 11.53
CA PRO A 22 4.93 17.58 11.00
C PRO A 22 6.02 17.92 9.98
N ASN A 23 7.11 17.14 9.95
CA ASN A 23 8.23 17.36 9.04
C ASN A 23 8.30 16.32 7.91
N ALA A 24 7.33 15.40 7.82
CA ALA A 24 7.36 14.36 6.81
C ALA A 24 6.76 14.85 5.48
N GLU A 25 7.44 14.53 4.39
CA GLU A 25 6.86 14.52 3.05
C GLU A 25 6.10 13.22 2.84
N VAL A 26 4.90 13.29 2.30
CA VAL A 26 4.01 12.13 2.10
C VAL A 26 3.92 11.82 0.62
N TYR A 27 4.13 10.56 0.26
CA TYR A 27 4.06 10.08 -1.12
C TYR A 27 2.98 9.01 -1.22
N ALA A 28 2.05 9.20 -2.14
CA ALA A 28 0.94 8.29 -2.38
C ALA A 28 0.64 8.15 -3.88
N SER A 29 0.07 7.03 -4.28
CA SER A 29 -0.36 6.83 -5.67
C SER A 29 -1.46 7.82 -6.05
N LYS A 30 -1.30 8.46 -7.21
CA LYS A 30 -2.35 9.30 -7.79
C LYS A 30 -3.63 8.49 -8.03
N VAL A 31 -3.50 7.25 -8.49
CA VAL A 31 -4.65 6.35 -8.72
C VAL A 31 -5.39 6.08 -7.42
N GLU A 32 -4.68 5.81 -6.33
CA GLU A 32 -5.27 5.60 -4.99
C GLU A 32 -6.01 6.85 -4.52
N TYR A 33 -5.34 8.00 -4.60
CA TYR A 33 -5.91 9.28 -4.20
C TYR A 33 -7.21 9.59 -4.96
N ASP A 34 -7.17 9.53 -6.28
CA ASP A 34 -8.33 9.86 -7.13
C ASP A 34 -9.50 8.90 -6.87
N ALA A 35 -9.22 7.59 -6.73
CA ALA A 35 -10.24 6.59 -6.45
C ALA A 35 -10.91 6.82 -5.09
N TRP A 36 -10.15 7.10 -4.05
CA TRP A 36 -10.71 7.38 -2.73
C TRP A 36 -11.49 8.69 -2.70
N MET A 37 -11.03 9.74 -3.39
CA MET A 37 -11.76 11.01 -3.46
C MET A 37 -13.10 10.86 -4.20
N ALA A 38 -13.24 9.88 -5.07
CA ALA A 38 -14.49 9.56 -5.76
C ALA A 38 -15.47 8.70 -4.93
N MET A 39 -15.04 8.16 -3.77
CA MET A 39 -15.91 7.34 -2.91
C MET A 39 -16.95 8.17 -2.16
N PRO A 40 -18.05 7.54 -1.66
CA PRO A 40 -19.04 8.20 -0.80
C PRO A 40 -18.39 8.85 0.42
N ALA A 41 -18.98 9.96 0.88
CA ALA A 41 -18.43 10.80 1.96
C ALA A 41 -18.13 10.03 3.24
N GLU A 42 -18.99 9.10 3.64
CA GLU A 42 -18.83 8.28 4.84
C GLU A 42 -17.65 7.30 4.74
N ARG A 43 -17.32 6.83 3.55
CA ARG A 43 -16.17 5.92 3.34
C ARG A 43 -14.83 6.64 3.29
N LYS A 44 -14.81 7.85 2.73
CA LYS A 44 -13.57 8.61 2.52
C LYS A 44 -13.24 9.61 3.62
N ALA A 45 -14.09 9.75 4.64
CA ALA A 45 -13.96 10.81 5.66
C ALA A 45 -12.57 10.85 6.32
N GLN A 46 -12.04 9.70 6.74
CA GLN A 46 -10.70 9.61 7.35
C GLN A 46 -9.61 9.95 6.33
N VAL A 47 -9.73 9.47 5.10
CA VAL A 47 -8.76 9.73 4.02
C VAL A 47 -8.71 11.21 3.69
N VAL A 48 -9.87 11.85 3.50
CA VAL A 48 -9.97 13.29 3.20
C VAL A 48 -9.34 14.10 4.33
N LYS A 49 -9.70 13.83 5.58
CA LYS A 49 -9.15 14.53 6.74
C LYS A 49 -7.62 14.40 6.79
N THR A 50 -7.09 13.20 6.60
CA THR A 50 -5.65 12.94 6.67
C THR A 50 -4.91 13.59 5.50
N MET A 51 -5.37 13.39 4.28
CA MET A 51 -4.70 13.94 3.09
C MET A 51 -4.77 15.47 3.06
N ASP A 52 -5.88 16.06 3.50
CA ASP A 52 -5.99 17.53 3.61
C ASP A 52 -5.03 18.11 4.65
N ALA A 53 -4.85 17.43 5.78
CA ALA A 53 -3.90 17.85 6.81
C ALA A 53 -2.44 17.84 6.33
N TYR A 54 -2.09 16.97 5.39
CA TYR A 54 -0.76 16.87 4.78
C TYR A 54 -0.65 17.52 3.40
N LYS A 55 -1.67 18.21 2.90
CA LYS A 55 -1.79 18.64 1.50
C LYS A 55 -0.59 19.41 0.94
N GLU A 56 0.08 20.23 1.77
CA GLU A 56 1.25 21.01 1.35
C GLU A 56 2.53 20.19 1.23
N ARG A 57 2.52 18.95 1.74
CA ARG A 57 3.63 18.00 1.72
C ARG A 57 3.23 16.66 1.08
N LEU A 58 2.08 16.63 0.40
CA LEU A 58 1.57 15.46 -0.29
C LEU A 58 2.04 15.45 -1.75
N HIS A 59 2.74 14.41 -2.12
CA HIS A 59 3.23 14.17 -3.47
C HIS A 59 2.51 12.95 -4.05
N LEU A 60 1.83 13.13 -5.16
CA LEU A 60 1.15 12.05 -5.87
C LEU A 60 2.08 11.51 -6.97
N PHE A 61 2.41 10.22 -6.90
CA PHE A 61 3.27 9.56 -7.86
C PHE A 61 2.46 8.70 -8.84
N GLU A 62 3.07 8.41 -9.98
CA GLU A 62 2.60 7.42 -10.95
C GLU A 62 3.33 6.08 -10.75
N PHE A 63 2.69 4.97 -11.10
CA PHE A 63 3.35 3.67 -11.05
C PHE A 63 4.57 3.64 -11.99
N GLY A 64 5.66 3.08 -11.48
CA GLY A 64 6.95 3.04 -12.16
C GLY A 64 7.89 4.19 -11.78
N ASP A 65 7.41 5.21 -11.07
CA ASP A 65 8.26 6.30 -10.62
C ASP A 65 9.31 5.81 -9.62
N THR A 66 10.48 6.44 -9.69
CA THR A 66 11.52 6.32 -8.66
C THR A 66 11.41 7.50 -7.71
N LEU A 67 11.09 7.20 -6.47
CA LEU A 67 10.88 8.17 -5.40
C LEU A 67 12.19 8.48 -4.66
N PRO A 68 12.24 9.54 -3.82
CA PRO A 68 13.42 9.85 -3.01
C PRO A 68 13.95 8.63 -2.24
N GLY A 69 15.27 8.52 -2.11
CA GLY A 69 15.90 7.33 -1.52
C GLY A 69 15.99 6.13 -2.44
N ASN A 70 15.80 6.33 -3.74
CA ASN A 70 15.89 5.29 -4.76
C ASN A 70 14.85 4.17 -4.57
N VAL A 71 13.63 4.55 -4.18
CA VAL A 71 12.49 3.66 -3.96
C VAL A 71 11.61 3.62 -5.20
N VAL A 72 11.40 2.46 -5.77
CA VAL A 72 10.54 2.28 -6.96
C VAL A 72 9.12 1.95 -6.52
N ALA A 73 8.15 2.71 -6.99
CA ALA A 73 6.72 2.47 -6.78
C ALA A 73 6.16 1.56 -7.88
N MET A 74 5.60 0.42 -7.50
CA MET A 74 5.15 -0.60 -8.44
C MET A 74 3.65 -0.85 -8.28
N GLU A 75 2.95 -0.98 -9.42
CA GLU A 75 1.52 -1.25 -9.46
C GLU A 75 1.18 -2.62 -8.85
N ALA A 76 0.35 -2.63 -7.83
CA ALA A 76 -0.16 -3.84 -7.19
C ALA A 76 -1.67 -3.70 -6.86
N VAL A 77 -2.41 -3.16 -7.82
CA VAL A 77 -3.84 -2.87 -7.68
C VAL A 77 -4.67 -4.12 -7.40
N GLY A 78 -5.75 -3.96 -6.66
CA GLY A 78 -6.68 -5.04 -6.34
C GLY A 78 -7.16 -4.97 -4.90
N HIS A 79 -6.29 -5.02 -3.92
CA HIS A 79 -6.65 -4.80 -2.52
C HIS A 79 -7.32 -3.43 -2.34
N THR A 80 -6.73 -2.40 -2.93
CA THR A 80 -7.38 -1.13 -3.22
C THR A 80 -7.09 -0.72 -4.67
N PRO A 81 -7.82 0.28 -5.22
CA PRO A 81 -7.66 0.69 -6.63
C PRO A 81 -6.26 1.17 -7.01
N GLY A 82 -5.50 1.71 -6.06
CA GLY A 82 -4.15 2.21 -6.27
C GLY A 82 -3.11 1.58 -5.35
N HIS A 83 -3.38 0.38 -4.82
CA HIS A 83 -2.43 -0.33 -3.96
C HIS A 83 -1.06 -0.45 -4.62
N THR A 84 -0.02 -0.06 -3.88
CA THR A 84 1.35 0.06 -4.35
C THR A 84 2.30 -0.80 -3.54
N VAL A 85 3.19 -1.48 -4.23
CA VAL A 85 4.34 -2.17 -3.66
C VAL A 85 5.58 -1.31 -3.89
N PHE A 86 6.47 -1.21 -2.90
CA PHE A 86 7.70 -0.43 -3.00
C PHE A 86 8.92 -1.33 -2.95
N GLN A 87 9.87 -1.08 -3.85
CA GLN A 87 11.15 -1.77 -3.84
C GLN A 87 12.29 -0.80 -3.53
N SER A 88 13.12 -1.17 -2.57
CA SER A 88 14.39 -0.50 -2.26
C SER A 88 15.50 -1.54 -2.20
N GLY A 89 16.36 -1.57 -3.21
CA GLY A 89 17.40 -2.60 -3.31
C GLY A 89 16.81 -4.02 -3.29
N LYS A 90 17.17 -4.81 -2.30
CA LYS A 90 16.66 -6.18 -2.10
C LYS A 90 15.43 -6.28 -1.20
N LEU A 91 14.89 -5.15 -0.74
CA LEU A 91 13.68 -5.10 0.07
C LEU A 91 12.46 -4.78 -0.80
N LEU A 92 11.40 -5.57 -0.67
CA LEU A 92 10.10 -5.38 -1.28
C LEU A 92 9.04 -5.17 -0.19
N VAL A 93 8.55 -3.94 -0.06
CA VAL A 93 7.47 -3.60 0.89
C VAL A 93 6.14 -3.87 0.21
N ILE A 94 5.45 -4.90 0.65
CA ILE A 94 4.30 -5.49 -0.08
C ILE A 94 2.94 -4.96 0.35
N GLY A 95 2.86 -4.08 1.37
CA GLY A 95 1.57 -3.60 1.89
C GLY A 95 0.65 -4.77 2.25
N ASP A 96 -0.56 -4.72 1.73
CA ASP A 96 -1.63 -5.72 1.94
C ASP A 96 -1.78 -6.70 0.77
N LEU A 97 -0.67 -7.04 0.14
CA LEU A 97 -0.63 -8.11 -0.86
C LEU A 97 -0.98 -9.47 -0.23
N ILE A 98 -0.58 -9.67 1.03
CA ILE A 98 -0.79 -10.88 1.83
C ILE A 98 -1.35 -10.49 3.20
N HIS A 99 -2.42 -11.18 3.63
CA HIS A 99 -3.03 -11.02 4.95
C HIS A 99 -2.87 -12.26 5.83
N GLY A 100 -2.95 -13.46 5.25
CA GLY A 100 -2.76 -14.72 5.94
C GLY A 100 -1.62 -15.51 5.29
N ALA A 101 -0.38 -15.29 5.75
CA ALA A 101 0.80 -15.86 5.12
C ALA A 101 0.77 -17.39 5.06
N ALA A 102 0.32 -18.07 6.12
CA ALA A 102 0.24 -19.51 6.17
C ALA A 102 -0.64 -20.13 5.05
N LEU A 103 -1.66 -19.37 4.63
CA LEU A 103 -2.57 -19.81 3.58
C LEU A 103 -2.17 -19.25 2.21
N GLN A 104 -1.94 -17.94 2.11
CA GLN A 104 -1.80 -17.25 0.82
C GLN A 104 -0.42 -17.40 0.16
N LEU A 105 0.60 -17.86 0.91
CA LEU A 105 1.89 -18.20 0.31
C LEU A 105 1.83 -19.52 -0.45
N GLU A 106 1.02 -20.47 0.04
CA GLU A 106 0.81 -21.77 -0.64
C GLU A 106 -0.34 -21.71 -1.65
N HIS A 107 -1.36 -20.88 -1.35
CA HIS A 107 -2.59 -20.71 -2.13
C HIS A 107 -2.85 -19.23 -2.43
N PRO A 108 -2.05 -18.63 -3.33
CA PRO A 108 -2.15 -17.20 -3.64
C PRO A 108 -3.48 -16.79 -4.30
N GLU A 109 -4.30 -17.75 -4.74
CA GLU A 109 -5.63 -17.54 -5.28
C GLU A 109 -6.69 -17.18 -4.23
N TYR A 110 -6.41 -17.38 -2.95
CA TYR A 110 -7.35 -17.01 -1.89
C TYR A 110 -7.26 -15.52 -1.55
N CYS A 111 -8.42 -14.89 -1.40
CA CYS A 111 -8.55 -13.47 -1.13
C CYS A 111 -9.07 -13.19 0.28
N ALA A 112 -8.67 -12.05 0.84
CA ALA A 112 -9.33 -11.46 1.98
C ALA A 112 -10.72 -10.91 1.58
N SER A 113 -11.64 -10.85 2.52
CA SER A 113 -13.00 -10.33 2.26
C SER A 113 -13.00 -8.84 1.92
N TYR A 114 -11.99 -8.12 2.35
CA TYR A 114 -11.79 -6.68 2.16
C TYR A 114 -10.93 -6.34 0.93
N ASP A 115 -10.51 -7.30 0.12
CA ASP A 115 -9.96 -7.02 -1.20
C ASP A 115 -11.06 -6.43 -2.09
N MET A 116 -10.86 -5.19 -2.57
CA MET A 116 -11.90 -4.44 -3.30
C MET A 116 -12.11 -4.99 -4.71
N ASP A 117 -11.04 -5.47 -5.36
CA ASP A 117 -11.06 -6.23 -6.60
C ASP A 117 -10.27 -7.52 -6.39
N LYS A 118 -10.99 -8.60 -6.14
CA LYS A 118 -10.39 -9.90 -5.80
C LYS A 118 -9.57 -10.51 -6.93
N GLU A 119 -10.03 -10.36 -8.17
CA GLU A 119 -9.33 -10.89 -9.33
C GLU A 119 -7.99 -10.16 -9.53
N ALA A 120 -8.01 -8.83 -9.49
CA ALA A 120 -6.79 -8.02 -9.57
C ALA A 120 -5.86 -8.29 -8.39
N ALA A 121 -6.38 -8.46 -7.17
CA ALA A 121 -5.58 -8.77 -5.97
C ALA A 121 -4.86 -10.11 -6.11
N VAL A 122 -5.53 -11.15 -6.62
CA VAL A 122 -4.90 -12.45 -6.91
C VAL A 122 -3.80 -12.31 -7.95
N LYS A 123 -4.07 -11.59 -9.03
CA LYS A 123 -3.10 -11.35 -10.10
C LYS A 123 -1.84 -10.64 -9.58
N ALA A 124 -2.02 -9.58 -8.81
CA ALA A 124 -0.91 -8.84 -8.20
C ALA A 124 -0.11 -9.73 -7.23
N ARG A 125 -0.79 -10.50 -6.38
CA ARG A 125 -0.16 -11.42 -5.43
C ARG A 125 0.71 -12.46 -6.14
N LYS A 126 0.17 -13.14 -7.13
CA LYS A 126 0.91 -14.14 -7.91
C LYS A 126 2.13 -13.53 -8.61
N TYR A 127 1.96 -12.36 -9.20
CA TYR A 127 3.04 -11.65 -9.86
C TYR A 127 4.18 -11.32 -8.89
N PHE A 128 3.87 -10.68 -7.76
CA PHE A 128 4.92 -10.23 -6.83
C PHE A 128 5.56 -11.36 -6.03
N LEU A 129 4.85 -12.43 -5.74
CA LEU A 129 5.46 -13.63 -5.16
C LEU A 129 6.51 -14.23 -6.11
N GLN A 130 6.19 -14.33 -7.39
CA GLN A 130 7.14 -14.80 -8.40
C GLN A 130 8.28 -13.81 -8.61
N TYR A 131 7.97 -12.52 -8.69
CA TYR A 131 8.95 -11.45 -8.83
C TYR A 131 9.96 -11.43 -7.67
N ALA A 132 9.48 -11.57 -6.43
CA ALA A 132 10.34 -11.62 -5.26
C ALA A 132 11.28 -12.84 -5.29
N LYS A 133 10.75 -14.00 -5.68
CA LYS A 133 11.53 -15.23 -5.83
C LYS A 133 12.61 -15.09 -6.90
N ASP A 134 12.25 -14.64 -8.10
CA ASP A 134 13.16 -14.53 -9.24
C ASP A 134 14.29 -13.53 -8.99
N ASN A 135 14.03 -12.46 -8.23
CA ASN A 135 14.99 -11.41 -7.92
C ASN A 135 15.66 -11.57 -6.55
N GLN A 136 15.35 -12.64 -5.82
CA GLN A 136 15.88 -12.91 -4.47
C GLN A 136 15.65 -11.74 -3.52
N LEU A 137 14.38 -11.25 -3.47
CA LEU A 137 13.99 -10.13 -2.62
C LEU A 137 13.47 -10.63 -1.28
N THR A 138 13.72 -9.86 -0.23
CA THR A 138 13.06 -10.01 1.06
C THR A 138 11.76 -9.20 1.04
N MET A 139 10.65 -9.84 1.30
CA MET A 139 9.36 -9.15 1.43
C MET A 139 9.16 -8.64 2.85
N ALA A 140 8.68 -7.42 3.00
CA ALA A 140 8.22 -6.83 4.26
C ALA A 140 6.74 -6.50 4.13
N GLY A 141 5.92 -6.96 5.06
CA GLY A 141 4.46 -6.77 5.00
C GLY A 141 3.84 -6.62 6.38
N MET A 142 2.82 -5.76 6.48
CA MET A 142 2.15 -5.41 7.74
C MET A 142 1.43 -6.59 8.38
N HIS A 143 0.93 -7.51 7.56
CA HIS A 143 0.18 -8.70 8.00
C HIS A 143 1.01 -10.00 7.94
N LEU A 144 2.30 -9.91 7.68
CA LEU A 144 3.20 -11.06 7.82
C LEU A 144 3.44 -11.35 9.31
N PRO A 145 3.57 -12.64 9.71
CA PRO A 145 3.91 -12.97 11.09
C PRO A 145 5.27 -12.40 11.46
N ALA A 146 5.47 -12.12 12.76
CA ALA A 146 6.75 -11.62 13.25
C ALA A 146 7.92 -12.49 12.77
N PRO A 147 9.04 -11.88 12.32
CA PRO A 147 9.39 -10.47 12.37
C PRO A 147 8.87 -9.59 11.21
N ALA A 148 7.79 -9.98 10.53
CA ALA A 148 7.15 -9.28 9.39
C ALA A 148 7.99 -9.27 8.09
N PHE A 149 8.97 -10.15 7.99
CA PHE A 149 9.81 -10.36 6.79
C PHE A 149 9.72 -11.79 6.28
N LYS A 150 9.83 -11.94 4.96
CA LYS A 150 9.79 -13.26 4.30
C LYS A 150 10.72 -13.32 3.08
#